data_151b0ad510fe539b885bba31d9d26cb4
#
_entry.id   151b0ad510fe539b885bba31d9d26cb4
#
_cell.length_a   1.000
_cell.length_b   1.000
_cell.length_c   1.000
_cell.angle_alpha   90.00
_cell.angle_beta   90.00
_cell.angle_gamma   90.00
#
_symmetry.space_group_name_H-M   'P 1'
#
loop_
_entity.id
_entity.type
_entity.pdbx_description
1 polymer ?
#
loop_
_entity_poly.entity_id
_entity_poly.type
_entity_poly.pdbx_seq_one_letter_code
_entity_poly.pdbx_strand_id
1 'polypeptide(L)'
;MRLSIIVPTYNNLTYLKLFLSSLKENSTFEHEIVLHINDGSDGSLNYAINNNIKYSYSESNIGLCSSMNKAYSLTTTNYILYAHDDMFFCKNWDTYLINEIKKHDHNLYYLTGVNISTRHGLINYNCGIDHTNFNKKKFDLFCEGDNTPDLQGSHWAPHLIHKEVWDKIGGFSEEFNPGDGSDPDFCMKLWKTNVRIFKGISKFKVYHFNSKTTRNNKIALNDGTKQFLLKYGFNPRYFRKYYLKGNNAIIPFIGELTSPKITFFMFIDLIVNKFKYFLLKIRS
;
A
#
# COMPACT_ATOMS: atom_id res chain seq x y z
N MET A 1 -19.16 6.23 -7.79
CA MET A 1 -17.89 5.84 -8.49
C MET A 1 -17.52 4.46 -8.00
N ARG A 2 -17.17 3.55 -8.91
CA ARG A 2 -16.77 2.16 -8.60
C ARG A 2 -15.26 2.02 -8.71
N LEU A 3 -14.63 1.33 -7.76
CA LEU A 3 -13.19 1.05 -7.72
C LEU A 3 -12.96 -0.46 -7.94
N SER A 4 -11.78 -0.85 -8.45
CA SER A 4 -11.28 -2.21 -8.37
C SER A 4 -10.32 -2.31 -7.18
N ILE A 5 -10.69 -3.11 -6.19
CA ILE A 5 -9.89 -3.36 -4.99
C ILE A 5 -9.10 -4.65 -5.24
N ILE A 6 -7.79 -4.53 -5.40
CA ILE A 6 -6.90 -5.66 -5.67
C ILE A 6 -6.19 -6.08 -4.38
N VAL A 7 -6.21 -7.38 -4.08
CA VAL A 7 -5.74 -7.92 -2.80
C VAL A 7 -5.00 -9.23 -3.02
N PRO A 8 -3.70 -9.30 -2.70
CA PRO A 8 -2.98 -10.55 -2.65
C PRO A 8 -3.28 -11.25 -1.31
N THR A 9 -3.47 -12.56 -1.34
CA THR A 9 -3.62 -13.38 -0.14
C THR A 9 -2.79 -14.65 -0.24
N TYR A 10 -2.23 -15.09 0.87
CA TYR A 10 -1.48 -16.32 0.98
C TYR A 10 -1.82 -17.02 2.29
N ASN A 11 -2.69 -18.04 2.21
CA ASN A 11 -3.13 -18.83 3.37
C ASN A 11 -3.49 -17.99 4.59
N ASN A 12 -4.40 -17.03 4.41
CA ASN A 12 -4.81 -16.06 5.43
C ASN A 12 -6.33 -15.87 5.47
N LEU A 13 -7.09 -16.95 5.28
CA LEU A 13 -8.56 -16.93 5.13
C LEU A 13 -9.29 -16.16 6.23
N THR A 14 -8.84 -16.29 7.48
CA THR A 14 -9.51 -15.64 8.62
C THR A 14 -9.44 -14.12 8.51
N TYR A 15 -8.27 -13.57 8.19
CA TYR A 15 -8.12 -12.13 7.98
C TYR A 15 -8.76 -11.67 6.68
N LEU A 16 -8.67 -12.45 5.61
CA LEU A 16 -9.37 -12.17 4.36
C LEU A 16 -10.88 -12.02 4.58
N LYS A 17 -11.52 -12.89 5.39
CA LYS A 17 -12.93 -12.77 5.75
C LYS A 17 -13.21 -11.48 6.52
N LEU A 18 -12.35 -11.12 7.47
CA LEU A 18 -12.47 -9.88 8.25
C LEU A 18 -12.33 -8.65 7.35
N PHE A 19 -11.36 -8.67 6.44
CA PHE A 19 -11.17 -7.62 5.42
C PHE A 19 -12.42 -7.46 4.55
N LEU A 20 -12.92 -8.55 3.97
CA LEU A 20 -14.10 -8.54 3.09
C LEU A 20 -15.36 -8.08 3.83
N SER A 21 -15.54 -8.49 5.10
CA SER A 21 -16.66 -8.01 5.92
C SER A 21 -16.55 -6.50 6.17
N SER A 22 -15.34 -5.98 6.39
CA SER A 22 -15.13 -4.54 6.59
C SER A 22 -15.52 -3.72 5.36
N LEU A 23 -15.20 -4.21 4.16
CA LEU A 23 -15.62 -3.55 2.92
C LEU A 23 -17.14 -3.59 2.77
N LYS A 24 -17.77 -4.76 2.98
CA LYS A 24 -19.23 -4.92 2.87
C LYS A 24 -19.99 -4.01 3.83
N GLU A 25 -19.49 -3.87 5.07
CA GLU A 25 -20.18 -3.13 6.13
C GLU A 25 -19.91 -1.62 6.09
N ASN A 26 -18.73 -1.21 5.61
CA ASN A 26 -18.21 0.14 5.78
C ASN A 26 -18.08 0.94 4.47
N SER A 27 -18.32 0.32 3.31
CA SER A 27 -18.40 1.03 2.03
C SER A 27 -19.77 1.63 1.80
N THR A 28 -19.81 2.82 1.20
CA THR A 28 -21.04 3.47 0.73
C THR A 28 -21.44 2.96 -0.66
N PHE A 29 -20.45 2.55 -1.46
CA PHE A 29 -20.65 2.12 -2.86
C PHE A 29 -20.23 0.66 -3.03
N GLU A 30 -20.80 0.00 -4.05
CA GLU A 30 -20.32 -1.30 -4.48
C GLU A 30 -19.03 -1.19 -5.28
N HIS A 31 -18.03 -1.98 -4.90
CA HIS A 31 -16.73 -2.04 -5.54
C HIS A 31 -16.47 -3.41 -6.17
N GLU A 32 -15.60 -3.46 -7.17
CA GLU A 32 -15.06 -4.70 -7.70
C GLU A 32 -13.95 -5.18 -6.77
N ILE A 33 -14.05 -6.40 -6.27
CA ILE A 33 -12.99 -7.05 -5.48
C ILE A 33 -12.30 -8.07 -6.37
N VAL A 34 -10.98 -8.00 -6.47
CA VAL A 34 -10.16 -8.92 -7.25
C VAL A 34 -9.04 -9.46 -6.36
N LEU A 35 -9.09 -10.75 -6.07
CA LEU A 35 -8.07 -11.42 -5.28
C LEU A 35 -6.98 -12.00 -6.18
N HIS A 36 -5.74 -12.04 -5.70
CA HIS A 36 -4.78 -13.04 -6.14
C HIS A 36 -4.54 -14.02 -5.00
N ILE A 37 -4.86 -15.29 -5.24
CA ILE A 37 -4.76 -16.34 -4.22
C ILE A 37 -3.50 -17.15 -4.49
N ASN A 38 -2.54 -17.07 -3.57
CA ASN A 38 -1.37 -17.91 -3.56
C ASN A 38 -1.66 -19.17 -2.72
N ASP A 39 -1.43 -20.36 -3.27
CA ASP A 39 -1.67 -21.65 -2.65
C ASP A 39 -3.16 -21.90 -2.33
N GLY A 40 -3.71 -21.24 -1.34
CA GLY A 40 -5.15 -21.34 -0.99
C GLY A 40 -5.55 -22.62 -0.26
N SER A 41 -4.58 -23.41 0.23
CA SER A 41 -4.80 -24.67 0.96
C SER A 41 -5.51 -24.48 2.31
N ASP A 42 -5.51 -23.24 2.85
CA ASP A 42 -6.27 -22.87 4.04
C ASP A 42 -7.79 -22.72 3.79
N GLY A 43 -8.23 -22.94 2.54
CA GLY A 43 -9.61 -22.79 2.10
C GLY A 43 -9.95 -21.42 1.50
N SER A 44 -8.99 -20.49 1.37
CA SER A 44 -9.24 -19.18 0.75
C SER A 44 -9.65 -19.28 -0.72
N LEU A 45 -9.13 -20.27 -1.47
CA LEU A 45 -9.57 -20.54 -2.84
C LEU A 45 -11.04 -20.97 -2.89
N ASN A 46 -11.42 -21.96 -2.09
CA ASN A 46 -12.80 -22.44 -2.02
C ASN A 46 -13.76 -21.34 -1.55
N TYR A 47 -13.29 -20.48 -0.63
CA TYR A 47 -14.08 -19.35 -0.16
C TYR A 47 -14.35 -18.34 -1.28
N ALA A 48 -13.35 -18.01 -2.11
CA ALA A 48 -13.52 -17.12 -3.24
C ALA A 48 -14.51 -17.68 -4.28
N ILE A 49 -14.38 -18.98 -4.60
CA ILE A 49 -15.29 -19.68 -5.53
C ILE A 49 -16.73 -19.65 -5.02
N ASN A 50 -16.95 -20.07 -3.78
CA ASN A 50 -18.29 -20.18 -3.17
C ASN A 50 -19.00 -18.83 -2.98
N ASN A 51 -18.24 -17.72 -2.92
CA ASN A 51 -18.78 -16.38 -2.77
C ASN A 51 -18.73 -15.56 -4.07
N ASN A 52 -18.44 -16.20 -5.23
CA ASN A 52 -18.35 -15.55 -6.54
C ASN A 52 -17.42 -14.32 -6.56
N ILE A 53 -16.32 -14.35 -5.78
CA ILE A 53 -15.33 -13.29 -5.77
C ILE A 53 -14.39 -13.50 -6.96
N LYS A 54 -14.16 -12.46 -7.76
CA LYS A 54 -13.22 -12.50 -8.87
C LYS A 54 -11.80 -12.75 -8.36
N TYR A 55 -11.08 -13.70 -8.97
CA TYR A 55 -9.73 -14.04 -8.54
C TYR A 55 -8.83 -14.51 -9.66
N SER A 56 -7.52 -14.39 -9.47
CA SER A 56 -6.46 -15.16 -10.11
C SER A 56 -5.81 -16.07 -9.07
N TYR A 57 -5.16 -17.14 -9.52
CA TYR A 57 -4.65 -18.20 -8.65
C TYR A 57 -3.24 -18.63 -9.07
N SER A 58 -2.43 -19.03 -8.08
CA SER A 58 -1.14 -19.70 -8.24
C SER A 58 -1.04 -20.85 -7.25
N GLU A 59 -0.53 -22.01 -7.68
CA GLU A 59 -0.32 -23.21 -6.84
C GLU A 59 0.70 -22.99 -5.70
N SER A 60 1.52 -21.97 -5.82
CA SER A 60 2.51 -21.58 -4.82
C SER A 60 2.56 -20.07 -4.65
N ASN A 61 3.25 -19.59 -3.60
CA ASN A 61 3.45 -18.18 -3.38
C ASN A 61 4.41 -17.58 -4.42
N ILE A 62 3.88 -16.74 -5.31
CA ILE A 62 4.65 -16.03 -6.35
C ILE A 62 5.17 -14.66 -5.89
N GLY A 63 4.94 -14.29 -4.63
CA GLY A 63 5.32 -13.00 -4.08
C GLY A 63 4.30 -11.90 -4.32
N LEU A 64 4.42 -10.83 -3.55
CA LEU A 64 3.46 -9.72 -3.54
C LEU A 64 3.37 -9.00 -4.89
N CYS A 65 4.51 -8.67 -5.50
CA CYS A 65 4.53 -7.87 -6.74
C CYS A 65 3.86 -8.62 -7.90
N SER A 66 4.22 -9.89 -8.11
CA SER A 66 3.60 -10.74 -9.14
C SER A 66 2.11 -10.96 -8.86
N SER A 67 1.74 -11.16 -7.59
CA SER A 67 0.35 -11.32 -7.16
C SER A 67 -0.50 -10.09 -7.50
N MET A 68 0.04 -8.91 -7.24
CA MET A 68 -0.63 -7.64 -7.55
C MET A 68 -0.83 -7.44 -9.05
N ASN A 69 0.20 -7.71 -9.85
CA ASN A 69 0.12 -7.62 -11.31
C ASN A 69 -0.91 -8.62 -11.88
N LYS A 70 -0.98 -9.83 -11.31
CA LYS A 70 -1.99 -10.85 -11.67
C LYS A 70 -3.41 -10.40 -11.33
N ALA A 71 -3.63 -9.87 -10.11
CA ALA A 71 -4.94 -9.34 -9.73
C ALA A 71 -5.35 -8.15 -10.61
N TYR A 72 -4.42 -7.23 -10.85
CA TYR A 72 -4.65 -6.08 -11.72
C TYR A 72 -5.14 -6.47 -13.12
N SER A 73 -4.59 -7.51 -13.73
CA SER A 73 -4.98 -7.93 -15.08
C SER A 73 -6.46 -8.28 -15.24
N LEU A 74 -7.15 -8.51 -14.13
CA LEU A 74 -8.58 -8.83 -14.11
C LEU A 74 -9.47 -7.62 -13.79
N THR A 75 -8.90 -6.46 -13.49
CA THR A 75 -9.68 -5.26 -13.11
C THR A 75 -10.44 -4.68 -14.29
N THR A 76 -11.64 -4.11 -14.02
CA THR A 76 -12.51 -3.54 -15.05
C THR A 76 -12.80 -2.06 -14.85
N THR A 77 -12.34 -1.45 -13.74
CA THR A 77 -12.57 -0.03 -13.46
C THR A 77 -11.31 0.82 -13.70
N ASN A 78 -11.51 2.14 -13.78
CA ASN A 78 -10.39 3.08 -13.99
C ASN A 78 -9.61 3.42 -12.72
N TYR A 79 -10.12 3.04 -11.55
CA TYR A 79 -9.50 3.37 -10.26
C TYR A 79 -9.12 2.11 -9.53
N ILE A 80 -7.82 1.94 -9.30
CA ILE A 80 -7.24 0.73 -8.71
C ILE A 80 -6.82 1.04 -7.28
N LEU A 81 -7.48 0.38 -6.34
CA LEU A 81 -7.13 0.41 -4.92
C LEU A 81 -6.41 -0.89 -4.54
N TYR A 82 -5.15 -0.78 -4.15
CA TYR A 82 -4.41 -1.88 -3.54
C TYR A 82 -4.61 -1.90 -2.03
N ALA A 83 -4.89 -3.07 -1.47
CA ALA A 83 -4.98 -3.29 -0.03
C ALA A 83 -4.39 -4.64 0.37
N HIS A 84 -4.02 -4.79 1.66
CA HIS A 84 -3.65 -6.08 2.24
C HIS A 84 -4.87 -6.81 2.79
N ASP A 85 -4.83 -8.13 2.80
CA ASP A 85 -5.89 -9.00 3.31
C ASP A 85 -6.05 -8.98 4.85
N ASP A 86 -5.12 -8.33 5.56
CA ASP A 86 -5.15 -8.13 7.02
C ASP A 86 -5.44 -6.68 7.43
N MET A 87 -6.21 -5.95 6.62
CA MET A 87 -6.70 -4.60 6.91
C MET A 87 -8.20 -4.60 7.22
N PHE A 88 -8.62 -3.75 8.17
CA PHE A 88 -10.02 -3.46 8.46
C PHE A 88 -10.30 -1.98 8.16
N PHE A 89 -11.21 -1.71 7.24
CA PHE A 89 -11.52 -0.37 6.74
C PHE A 89 -12.52 0.35 7.64
N CYS A 90 -12.34 1.66 7.86
CA CYS A 90 -13.28 2.50 8.61
C CYS A 90 -14.58 2.76 7.82
N LYS A 91 -15.63 3.23 8.51
CA LYS A 91 -16.89 3.63 7.87
C LYS A 91 -16.69 4.75 6.85
N ASN A 92 -17.40 4.68 5.73
CA ASN A 92 -17.41 5.69 4.65
C ASN A 92 -16.04 5.98 4.04
N TRP A 93 -15.08 5.06 4.17
CA TRP A 93 -13.72 5.20 3.65
C TRP A 93 -13.70 5.57 2.16
N ASP A 94 -14.58 4.94 1.39
CA ASP A 94 -14.72 5.14 -0.05
C ASP A 94 -15.30 6.52 -0.40
N THR A 95 -16.21 7.04 0.40
CA THR A 95 -16.74 8.40 0.24
C THR A 95 -15.64 9.43 0.41
N TYR A 96 -14.78 9.30 1.41
CA TYR A 96 -13.64 10.21 1.62
C TYR A 96 -12.65 10.14 0.45
N LEU A 97 -12.33 8.93 0.00
CA LEU A 97 -11.43 8.71 -1.13
C LEU A 97 -11.99 9.27 -2.45
N ILE A 98 -13.27 8.98 -2.74
CA ILE A 98 -13.94 9.47 -3.95
C ILE A 98 -14.07 11.00 -3.95
N ASN A 99 -14.33 11.60 -2.80
CA ASN A 99 -14.39 13.06 -2.68
C ASN A 99 -13.00 13.68 -2.90
N GLU A 100 -11.92 13.02 -2.51
CA GLU A 100 -10.59 13.48 -2.81
C GLU A 100 -10.27 13.38 -4.31
N ILE A 101 -10.60 12.25 -4.95
CA ILE A 101 -10.43 12.07 -6.40
C ILE A 101 -11.10 13.22 -7.19
N LYS A 102 -12.31 13.60 -6.80
CA LYS A 102 -13.09 14.65 -7.48
C LYS A 102 -12.49 16.06 -7.37
N LYS A 103 -11.52 16.28 -6.49
CA LYS A 103 -10.81 17.58 -6.37
C LYS A 103 -9.75 17.79 -7.43
N HIS A 104 -9.36 16.71 -8.13
CA HIS A 104 -8.31 16.74 -9.12
C HIS A 104 -8.90 16.71 -10.54
N ASP A 105 -8.39 17.53 -11.43
CA ASP A 105 -8.71 17.58 -12.85
C ASP A 105 -7.83 16.69 -13.72
N HIS A 106 -6.91 15.95 -13.08
CA HIS A 106 -5.98 15.01 -13.71
C HIS A 106 -5.84 13.72 -12.89
N ASN A 107 -5.22 12.68 -13.48
CA ASN A 107 -5.03 11.36 -12.89
C ASN A 107 -3.64 11.14 -12.23
N LEU A 108 -2.81 12.20 -12.13
CA LEU A 108 -1.43 12.13 -11.65
C LEU A 108 -1.33 12.30 -10.13
N TYR A 109 -1.94 11.38 -9.38
CA TYR A 109 -1.92 11.35 -7.91
C TYR A 109 -1.75 9.92 -7.39
N TYR A 110 -1.26 9.84 -6.15
CA TYR A 110 -1.18 8.64 -5.34
C TYR A 110 -1.85 8.96 -4.00
N LEU A 111 -3.01 8.35 -3.78
CA LEU A 111 -3.85 8.58 -2.61
C LEU A 111 -3.82 7.37 -1.69
N THR A 112 -3.58 7.55 -0.40
CA THR A 112 -3.52 6.44 0.55
C THR A 112 -4.50 6.59 1.69
N GLY A 113 -4.83 5.47 2.33
CA GLY A 113 -5.41 5.47 3.65
C GLY A 113 -4.34 5.68 4.73
N VAL A 114 -4.77 5.98 5.95
CA VAL A 114 -3.92 6.11 7.14
C VAL A 114 -3.95 4.81 7.92
N ASN A 115 -2.79 4.20 8.09
CA ASN A 115 -2.63 2.95 8.84
C ASN A 115 -2.61 3.19 10.35
N ILE A 116 -3.53 2.52 11.04
CA ILE A 116 -3.61 2.43 12.49
C ILE A 116 -3.23 1.01 12.90
N SER A 117 -2.39 0.86 13.89
CA SER A 117 -2.06 -0.44 14.45
C SER A 117 -1.61 -0.35 15.90
N THR A 118 -1.39 -1.49 16.54
CA THR A 118 -0.89 -1.54 17.93
C THR A 118 0.53 -1.01 18.08
N ARG A 119 1.43 -1.20 17.09
CA ARG A 119 2.87 -0.92 17.24
C ARG A 119 3.58 -0.36 16.01
N HIS A 120 3.10 -0.65 14.82
CA HIS A 120 3.83 -0.37 13.56
C HIS A 120 2.97 0.40 12.54
N GLY A 121 1.92 1.05 13.00
CA GLY A 121 1.13 1.97 12.18
C GLY A 121 1.74 3.35 12.14
N LEU A 122 1.26 4.19 11.25
CA LEU A 122 1.54 5.61 11.31
C LEU A 122 0.95 6.22 12.59
N ILE A 123 -0.22 5.72 12.98
CA ILE A 123 -0.85 6.01 14.25
C ILE A 123 -0.86 4.73 15.09
N ASN A 124 -0.25 4.79 16.27
CA ASN A 124 -0.27 3.68 17.21
C ASN A 124 -1.48 3.80 18.13
N TYR A 125 -2.49 2.99 17.87
CA TYR A 125 -3.69 2.89 18.70
C TYR A 125 -4.14 1.44 18.79
N ASN A 126 -4.27 0.91 20.00
CA ASN A 126 -4.56 -0.50 20.22
C ASN A 126 -6.07 -0.77 20.18
N CYS A 127 -6.58 -1.34 19.10
CA CYS A 127 -7.92 -1.89 18.99
C CYS A 127 -7.97 -3.43 19.02
N GLY A 128 -6.84 -4.07 19.28
CA GLY A 128 -6.65 -5.52 19.28
C GLY A 128 -5.37 -5.92 18.56
N ILE A 129 -4.76 -7.02 18.98
CA ILE A 129 -3.50 -7.52 18.39
C ILE A 129 -3.74 -8.54 17.27
N ASP A 130 -4.95 -9.10 17.21
CA ASP A 130 -5.38 -10.07 16.20
C ASP A 130 -6.91 -10.07 16.02
N HIS A 131 -7.41 -10.89 15.10
CA HIS A 131 -8.83 -10.97 14.77
C HIS A 131 -9.72 -11.44 15.94
N THR A 132 -9.17 -12.18 16.94
CA THR A 132 -9.96 -12.72 18.06
C THR A 132 -10.29 -11.67 19.12
N ASN A 133 -9.43 -10.66 19.24
CA ASN A 133 -9.58 -9.59 20.24
C ASN A 133 -9.74 -8.20 19.63
N PHE A 134 -10.00 -8.12 18.31
CA PHE A 134 -10.25 -6.85 17.63
C PHE A 134 -11.54 -6.19 18.11
N ASN A 135 -11.41 -5.00 18.65
CA ASN A 135 -12.54 -4.19 19.12
C ASN A 135 -12.95 -3.16 18.06
N LYS A 136 -13.89 -3.58 17.19
CA LYS A 136 -14.43 -2.75 16.12
C LYS A 136 -15.01 -1.44 16.64
N LYS A 137 -15.82 -1.47 17.73
CA LYS A 137 -16.42 -0.26 18.30
C LYS A 137 -15.37 0.75 18.75
N LYS A 138 -14.28 0.26 19.35
CA LYS A 138 -13.15 1.11 19.77
C LYS A 138 -12.45 1.74 18.56
N PHE A 139 -12.30 1.00 17.46
CA PHE A 139 -11.76 1.51 16.21
C PHE A 139 -12.67 2.56 15.58
N ASP A 140 -13.97 2.32 15.51
CA ASP A 140 -14.98 3.25 14.98
C ASP A 140 -14.94 4.58 15.75
N LEU A 141 -14.99 4.52 17.09
CA LEU A 141 -14.93 5.71 17.95
C LEU A 141 -13.62 6.50 17.77
N PHE A 142 -12.50 5.79 17.62
CA PHE A 142 -11.23 6.44 17.31
C PHE A 142 -11.29 7.16 15.96
N CYS A 143 -11.81 6.50 14.92
CA CYS A 143 -11.91 7.09 13.57
C CYS A 143 -12.79 8.35 13.55
N GLU A 144 -13.87 8.36 14.32
CA GLU A 144 -14.79 9.51 14.45
C GLU A 144 -14.14 10.70 15.18
N GLY A 145 -13.41 10.43 16.26
CA GLY A 145 -12.81 11.46 17.13
C GLY A 145 -11.44 11.98 16.67
N ASP A 146 -10.76 11.31 15.75
CA ASP A 146 -9.40 11.65 15.35
C ASP A 146 -9.35 12.87 14.42
N ASN A 147 -8.52 13.84 14.77
CA ASN A 147 -8.30 15.09 14.04
C ASN A 147 -6.94 15.16 13.34
N THR A 148 -6.31 14.02 13.08
CA THR A 148 -5.08 13.95 12.28
C THR A 148 -5.30 14.65 10.94
N PRO A 149 -4.41 15.56 10.49
CA PRO A 149 -4.54 16.19 9.17
C PRO A 149 -4.27 15.20 8.05
N ASP A 150 -4.64 15.54 6.81
CA ASP A 150 -4.16 14.84 5.62
C ASP A 150 -2.63 14.85 5.59
N LEU A 151 -2.02 13.78 5.08
CA LEU A 151 -0.60 13.51 5.24
C LEU A 151 0.19 13.75 3.96
N GLN A 152 1.38 14.34 4.12
CA GLN A 152 2.34 14.51 3.04
C GLN A 152 3.21 13.27 2.85
N GLY A 153 3.49 12.93 1.57
CA GLY A 153 4.51 11.96 1.22
C GLY A 153 4.16 10.53 1.60
N SER A 154 2.87 10.21 1.62
CA SER A 154 2.40 8.86 1.85
C SER A 154 2.92 7.92 0.75
N HIS A 155 3.30 6.70 1.13
CA HIS A 155 3.98 5.74 0.26
C HIS A 155 3.74 4.28 0.70
N TRP A 156 2.56 4.00 1.23
CA TRP A 156 2.16 2.69 1.78
C TRP A 156 0.75 2.30 1.33
N ALA A 157 0.40 1.02 1.52
CA ALA A 157 -0.96 0.53 1.35
C ALA A 157 -1.86 0.91 2.56
N PRO A 158 -3.21 1.02 2.40
CA PRO A 158 -3.88 0.90 1.11
C PRO A 158 -3.64 2.15 0.27
N HIS A 159 -3.53 1.97 -1.05
CA HIS A 159 -3.35 3.11 -1.94
C HIS A 159 -4.16 2.98 -3.23
N LEU A 160 -4.53 4.14 -3.77
CA LEU A 160 -5.25 4.27 -5.02
C LEU A 160 -4.44 5.04 -6.04
N ILE A 161 -4.46 4.54 -7.28
CA ILE A 161 -4.04 5.27 -8.48
C ILE A 161 -5.03 5.04 -9.61
N HIS A 162 -4.95 5.88 -10.64
CA HIS A 162 -5.70 5.67 -11.88
C HIS A 162 -5.07 4.59 -12.76
N LYS A 163 -5.90 3.83 -13.47
CA LYS A 163 -5.48 2.72 -14.34
C LYS A 163 -4.43 3.13 -15.39
N GLU A 164 -4.62 4.28 -16.04
CA GLU A 164 -3.65 4.81 -17.01
C GLU A 164 -2.25 5.01 -16.41
N VAL A 165 -2.19 5.42 -15.14
CA VAL A 165 -0.92 5.61 -14.43
C VAL A 165 -0.30 4.25 -14.09
N TRP A 166 -1.13 3.27 -13.68
CA TRP A 166 -0.68 1.89 -13.48
C TRP A 166 -0.06 1.30 -14.75
N ASP A 167 -0.78 1.42 -15.88
CA ASP A 167 -0.31 0.92 -17.19
C ASP A 167 1.00 1.60 -17.60
N LYS A 168 1.09 2.92 -17.43
CA LYS A 168 2.30 3.70 -17.76
C LYS A 168 3.53 3.27 -16.98
N ILE A 169 3.39 2.90 -15.71
CA ILE A 169 4.52 2.46 -14.87
C ILE A 169 4.77 0.95 -14.96
N GLY A 170 3.86 0.16 -15.58
CA GLY A 170 3.96 -1.29 -15.68
C GLY A 170 3.74 -2.01 -14.35
N GLY A 171 2.87 -1.51 -13.48
CA GLY A 171 2.53 -2.13 -12.20
C GLY A 171 3.69 -2.24 -11.20
N PHE A 172 3.70 -3.28 -10.38
CA PHE A 172 4.79 -3.57 -9.43
C PHE A 172 5.97 -4.25 -10.12
N SER A 173 7.20 -3.92 -9.74
CA SER A 173 8.41 -4.54 -10.26
C SER A 173 8.66 -5.87 -9.56
N GLU A 174 8.60 -6.97 -10.31
CA GLU A 174 8.64 -8.34 -9.76
C GLU A 174 9.99 -8.72 -9.15
N GLU A 175 11.06 -8.00 -9.49
CA GLU A 175 12.36 -8.13 -8.83
C GLU A 175 12.32 -7.84 -7.33
N PHE A 176 11.29 -7.14 -6.83
CA PHE A 176 11.08 -6.90 -5.41
C PHE A 176 10.25 -7.99 -4.71
N ASN A 177 9.93 -9.10 -5.39
CA ASN A 177 9.34 -10.24 -4.68
C ASN A 177 10.30 -10.75 -3.57
N PRO A 178 9.76 -11.20 -2.43
CA PRO A 178 8.35 -11.36 -2.09
C PRO A 178 7.65 -10.09 -1.60
N GLY A 179 8.30 -8.89 -1.54
CA GLY A 179 7.59 -7.65 -1.27
C GLY A 179 8.37 -6.52 -0.59
N ASP A 180 9.52 -6.80 0.07
CA ASP A 180 10.29 -5.73 0.71
C ASP A 180 10.87 -4.77 -0.35
N GLY A 181 10.69 -3.46 -0.14
CA GLY A 181 11.10 -2.43 -1.08
C GLY A 181 10.15 -2.16 -2.24
N SER A 182 9.05 -2.91 -2.38
CA SER A 182 8.09 -2.74 -3.48
C SER A 182 7.34 -1.41 -3.45
N ASP A 183 6.87 -0.96 -2.28
CA ASP A 183 6.16 0.32 -2.14
C ASP A 183 7.03 1.53 -2.53
N PRO A 184 8.27 1.69 -2.03
CA PRO A 184 9.12 2.78 -2.46
C PRO A 184 9.51 2.69 -3.95
N ASP A 185 9.71 1.49 -4.51
CA ASP A 185 9.94 1.29 -5.94
C ASP A 185 8.73 1.76 -6.76
N PHE A 186 7.54 1.35 -6.37
CA PHE A 186 6.29 1.77 -7.01
C PHE A 186 6.15 3.30 -6.99
N CYS A 187 6.34 3.94 -5.82
CA CYS A 187 6.31 5.39 -5.69
C CYS A 187 7.40 6.09 -6.52
N MET A 188 8.60 5.50 -6.65
CA MET A 188 9.66 6.07 -7.49
C MET A 188 9.33 5.98 -8.98
N LYS A 189 8.66 4.91 -9.44
CA LYS A 189 8.15 4.82 -10.81
C LYS A 189 7.07 5.88 -11.07
N LEU A 190 6.15 6.08 -10.11
CA LEU A 190 5.16 7.15 -10.17
C LEU A 190 5.81 8.53 -10.26
N TRP A 191 6.84 8.79 -9.43
CA TRP A 191 7.59 10.04 -9.49
C TRP A 191 8.21 10.29 -10.87
N LYS A 192 8.79 9.26 -11.49
CA LYS A 192 9.36 9.34 -12.84
C LYS A 192 8.32 9.62 -13.93
N THR A 193 7.05 9.34 -13.69
CA THR A 193 5.94 9.63 -14.60
C THR A 193 5.19 10.92 -14.27
N ASN A 194 5.82 11.81 -13.51
CA ASN A 194 5.29 13.12 -13.11
C ASN A 194 4.14 13.10 -12.09
N VAL A 195 3.92 12.01 -11.36
CA VAL A 195 3.07 12.07 -10.18
C VAL A 195 3.78 12.91 -9.11
N ARG A 196 3.09 13.93 -8.59
CA ARG A 196 3.61 14.85 -7.57
C ARG A 196 2.71 14.98 -6.36
N ILE A 197 1.52 14.44 -6.41
CA ILE A 197 0.58 14.38 -5.30
C ILE A 197 0.71 12.99 -4.65
N PHE A 198 1.30 12.94 -3.46
CA PHE A 198 1.43 11.76 -2.61
C PHE A 198 0.75 12.09 -1.28
N LYS A 199 -0.55 11.78 -1.19
CA LYS A 199 -1.41 12.24 -0.11
C LYS A 199 -2.03 11.09 0.66
N GLY A 200 -1.87 11.11 1.99
CA GLY A 200 -2.64 10.26 2.90
C GLY A 200 -3.91 10.99 3.33
N ILE A 201 -5.06 10.37 3.10
CA ILE A 201 -6.36 10.95 3.43
C ILE A 201 -6.69 10.62 4.88
N SER A 202 -6.69 11.61 5.75
CA SER A 202 -6.84 11.42 7.20
C SER A 202 -8.15 10.74 7.60
N LYS A 203 -9.23 10.99 6.89
CA LYS A 203 -10.54 10.37 7.16
C LYS A 203 -10.67 8.96 6.58
N PHE A 204 -9.82 8.56 5.65
CA PHE A 204 -9.71 7.18 5.17
C PHE A 204 -8.72 6.41 6.06
N LYS A 205 -9.23 5.74 7.08
CA LYS A 205 -8.42 4.97 8.03
C LYS A 205 -8.60 3.46 7.84
N VAL A 206 -7.52 2.73 8.08
CA VAL A 206 -7.54 1.28 8.15
C VAL A 206 -6.84 0.80 9.41
N TYR A 207 -7.40 -0.23 10.06
CA TYR A 207 -6.68 -0.96 11.09
C TYR A 207 -5.89 -2.09 10.44
N HIS A 208 -4.57 -2.07 10.58
CA HIS A 208 -3.67 -3.03 9.96
C HIS A 208 -3.09 -3.97 11.02
N PHE A 209 -3.34 -5.27 10.88
CA PHE A 209 -2.86 -6.27 11.83
C PHE A 209 -1.38 -6.62 11.67
N ASN A 210 -0.68 -5.96 10.72
CA ASN A 210 0.76 -5.99 10.49
C ASN A 210 1.33 -7.36 10.14
N SER A 211 1.31 -7.66 8.85
CA SER A 211 2.06 -8.78 8.26
C SER A 211 1.79 -10.15 8.93
N LYS A 212 0.54 -10.44 9.28
CA LYS A 212 0.18 -11.74 9.85
C LYS A 212 0.51 -12.87 8.86
N THR A 213 0.23 -12.67 7.58
CA THR A 213 0.57 -13.61 6.50
C THR A 213 2.06 -13.93 6.48
N THR A 214 2.93 -12.91 6.47
CA THR A 214 4.38 -13.09 6.41
C THR A 214 4.92 -13.87 7.62
N ARG A 215 4.42 -13.57 8.82
CA ARG A 215 4.85 -14.22 10.07
C ARG A 215 4.32 -15.64 10.18
N ASN A 216 3.05 -15.85 9.89
CA ASN A 216 2.41 -17.16 10.00
C ASN A 216 2.99 -18.15 8.99
N ASN A 217 3.30 -17.70 7.78
CA ASN A 217 3.81 -18.54 6.69
C ASN A 217 5.34 -18.52 6.57
N LYS A 218 6.06 -17.87 7.51
CA LYS A 218 7.54 -17.80 7.55
C LYS A 218 8.19 -17.40 6.22
N ILE A 219 7.61 -16.40 5.54
CA ILE A 219 8.12 -15.94 4.25
C ILE A 219 9.49 -15.29 4.46
N ALA A 220 10.51 -15.80 3.75
CA ALA A 220 11.82 -15.18 3.70
C ALA A 220 11.76 -13.90 2.89
N LEU A 221 12.09 -12.75 3.49
CA LEU A 221 12.09 -11.46 2.81
C LEU A 221 13.36 -11.25 1.99
N ASN A 222 13.21 -10.50 0.88
CA ASN A 222 14.33 -9.96 0.11
C ASN A 222 14.97 -8.76 0.82
N ASP A 223 16.16 -8.33 0.38
CA ASP A 223 16.75 -7.05 0.81
C ASP A 223 16.32 -5.91 -0.13
N GLY A 224 15.10 -5.43 0.08
CA GLY A 224 14.52 -4.38 -0.76
C GLY A 224 15.25 -3.05 -0.67
N THR A 225 15.91 -2.74 0.45
CA THR A 225 16.74 -1.55 0.58
C THR A 225 17.96 -1.63 -0.33
N LYS A 226 18.63 -2.77 -0.39
CA LYS A 226 19.76 -3.03 -1.30
C LYS A 226 19.31 -2.99 -2.75
N GLN A 227 18.22 -3.68 -3.08
CA GLN A 227 17.66 -3.70 -4.44
C GLN A 227 17.30 -2.29 -4.93
N PHE A 228 16.62 -1.50 -4.11
CA PHE A 228 16.28 -0.12 -4.44
C PHE A 228 17.53 0.75 -4.65
N LEU A 229 18.53 0.61 -3.77
CA LEU A 229 19.79 1.33 -3.89
C LEU A 229 20.52 0.97 -5.20
N LEU A 230 20.57 -0.31 -5.56
CA LEU A 230 21.18 -0.77 -6.81
C LEU A 230 20.42 -0.28 -8.06
N LYS A 231 19.10 -0.17 -7.97
CA LYS A 231 18.23 0.27 -9.07
C LYS A 231 18.30 1.79 -9.30
N TYR A 232 18.34 2.58 -8.22
CA TYR A 232 18.18 4.05 -8.29
C TYR A 232 19.40 4.86 -7.87
N GLY A 233 20.44 4.22 -7.31
CA GLY A 233 21.67 4.88 -6.84
C GLY A 233 21.54 5.62 -5.50
N PHE A 234 20.41 5.49 -4.83
CA PHE A 234 20.15 5.96 -3.46
C PHE A 234 19.09 5.07 -2.80
N ASN A 235 19.04 5.05 -1.46
CA ASN A 235 18.15 4.18 -0.71
C ASN A 235 16.72 4.75 -0.57
N PRO A 236 15.72 3.93 -0.14
CA PRO A 236 14.33 4.38 0.03
C PRO A 236 14.18 5.55 1.01
N ARG A 237 15.02 5.62 2.07
CA ARG A 237 14.98 6.72 3.04
C ARG A 237 15.33 8.06 2.39
N TYR A 238 16.32 8.08 1.50
CA TYR A 238 16.69 9.27 0.73
C TYR A 238 15.52 9.75 -0.14
N PHE A 239 14.89 8.83 -0.86
CA PHE A 239 13.72 9.13 -1.69
C PHE A 239 12.58 9.73 -0.85
N ARG A 240 12.18 9.07 0.24
CA ARG A 240 11.11 9.56 1.10
C ARG A 240 11.40 10.95 1.68
N LYS A 241 12.63 11.15 2.16
CA LYS A 241 13.03 12.41 2.80
C LYS A 241 13.05 13.60 1.82
N TYR A 242 13.65 13.42 0.67
CA TYR A 242 13.94 14.55 -0.23
C TYR A 242 12.93 14.72 -1.35
N TYR A 243 12.36 13.64 -1.86
CA TYR A 243 11.40 13.67 -2.96
C TYR A 243 9.96 13.76 -2.44
N LEU A 244 9.56 12.85 -1.57
CA LEU A 244 8.19 12.80 -1.05
C LEU A 244 7.94 13.78 0.09
N LYS A 245 9.00 14.33 0.70
CA LYS A 245 8.95 15.15 1.93
C LYS A 245 8.18 14.45 3.05
N GLY A 246 8.21 13.11 3.04
CA GLY A 246 7.58 12.24 4.01
C GLY A 246 8.63 11.59 4.91
N ASN A 247 8.21 11.18 6.10
CA ASN A 247 8.97 10.32 6.99
C ASN A 247 7.98 9.46 7.80
N ASN A 248 8.43 8.81 8.86
CA ASN A 248 7.55 8.04 9.74
C ASN A 248 6.77 8.91 10.75
N ALA A 249 6.78 10.24 10.59
CA ALA A 249 6.00 11.17 11.41
C ALA A 249 4.78 11.68 10.66
N ILE A 250 3.82 12.22 11.41
CA ILE A 250 2.67 12.91 10.87
C ILE A 250 3.14 14.26 10.33
N ILE A 251 3.20 14.40 9.02
CA ILE A 251 3.52 15.63 8.31
C ILE A 251 2.25 16.09 7.59
N PRO A 252 1.68 17.25 7.91
CA PRO A 252 0.51 17.75 7.22
C PRO A 252 0.74 17.89 5.70
N PHE A 253 -0.29 17.62 4.93
CA PHE A 253 -0.24 17.74 3.48
C PHE A 253 -0.03 19.20 3.07
N ILE A 254 1.00 19.46 2.29
CA ILE A 254 1.39 20.81 1.84
C ILE A 254 1.07 21.06 0.35
N GLY A 255 0.49 20.07 -0.32
CA GLY A 255 0.15 20.18 -1.74
C GLY A 255 1.07 19.39 -2.66
N GLU A 256 1.08 19.79 -3.91
CA GLU A 256 1.87 19.18 -4.97
C GLU A 256 3.37 19.36 -4.74
N LEU A 257 4.11 18.28 -4.93
CA LEU A 257 5.57 18.26 -4.74
C LEU A 257 6.29 18.80 -5.98
N THR A 258 7.40 19.46 -5.75
CA THR A 258 8.33 19.88 -6.80
C THR A 258 9.60 19.02 -6.77
N SER A 259 10.34 18.97 -7.86
CA SER A 259 11.65 18.34 -7.90
C SER A 259 12.56 18.95 -6.81
N PRO A 260 13.23 18.12 -6.01
CA PRO A 260 14.03 18.63 -4.91
C PRO A 260 15.22 19.48 -5.40
N LYS A 261 15.40 20.67 -4.82
CA LYS A 261 16.61 21.47 -5.02
C LYS A 261 17.71 20.86 -4.15
N ILE A 262 18.89 20.69 -4.72
CA ILE A 262 20.04 20.11 -4.02
C ILE A 262 20.44 21.05 -2.88
N THR A 263 20.32 20.60 -1.64
CA THR A 263 20.83 21.26 -0.45
C THR A 263 22.14 20.61 -0.01
N PHE A 264 22.90 21.27 0.86
CA PHE A 264 24.14 20.71 1.43
C PHE A 264 23.93 19.34 2.07
N PHE A 265 22.89 19.19 2.90
CA PHE A 265 22.57 17.90 3.54
C PHE A 265 22.12 16.83 2.54
N MET A 266 21.34 17.22 1.53
CA MET A 266 20.96 16.31 0.45
C MET A 266 22.17 15.81 -0.31
N PHE A 267 23.15 16.68 -0.60
CA PHE A 267 24.38 16.34 -1.26
C PHE A 267 25.24 15.35 -0.45
N ILE A 268 25.42 15.60 0.87
CA ILE A 268 26.13 14.67 1.76
C ILE A 268 25.41 13.30 1.80
N ASP A 269 24.09 13.27 2.01
CA ASP A 269 23.32 12.03 2.01
C ASP A 269 23.47 11.28 0.66
N LEU A 270 23.56 12.01 -0.45
CA LEU A 270 23.80 11.41 -1.78
C LEU A 270 25.19 10.79 -1.91
N ILE A 271 26.24 11.45 -1.42
CA ILE A 271 27.61 10.91 -1.40
C ILE A 271 27.64 9.60 -0.61
N VAL A 272 27.04 9.58 0.57
CA VAL A 272 26.96 8.35 1.40
C VAL A 272 26.24 7.22 0.65
N ASN A 273 25.15 7.53 -0.04
CA ASN A 273 24.44 6.53 -0.86
C ASN A 273 25.30 6.03 -2.04
N LYS A 274 26.01 6.92 -2.73
CA LYS A 274 26.92 6.55 -3.84
C LYS A 274 28.06 5.66 -3.37
N PHE A 275 28.63 5.94 -2.21
CA PHE A 275 29.65 5.09 -1.61
C PHE A 275 29.13 3.68 -1.30
N LYS A 276 27.94 3.60 -0.66
CA LYS A 276 27.28 2.30 -0.41
C LYS A 276 26.96 1.55 -1.70
N TYR A 277 26.45 2.24 -2.72
CA TYR A 277 26.20 1.67 -4.04
C TYR A 277 27.45 1.05 -4.64
N PHE A 278 28.57 1.79 -4.61
CA PHE A 278 29.86 1.32 -5.13
C PHE A 278 30.37 0.07 -4.39
N LEU A 279 30.30 0.07 -3.05
CA LEU A 279 30.69 -1.09 -2.24
C LEU A 279 29.84 -2.33 -2.55
N LEU A 280 28.54 -2.16 -2.80
CA LEU A 280 27.67 -3.27 -3.17
C LEU A 280 27.98 -3.81 -4.56
N LYS A 281 28.32 -2.94 -5.52
CA LYS A 281 28.70 -3.32 -6.89
C LYS A 281 30.02 -4.10 -6.97
N ILE A 282 30.98 -3.83 -6.07
CA ILE A 282 32.24 -4.59 -6.00
C ILE A 282 32.03 -5.98 -5.41
N ARG A 283 31.00 -6.16 -4.55
CA ARG A 283 30.74 -7.43 -3.86
C ARG A 283 29.71 -8.32 -4.58
N SER A 284 29.07 -7.83 -5.64
CA SER A 284 28.15 -8.57 -6.51
C SER A 284 28.88 -9.09 -7.75
#